data_e0465a88dcad67de559e46694414d398
#
_entry.id   e0465a88dcad67de559e46694414d398
#
_cell.length_a   1.000
_cell.length_b   1.000
_cell.length_c   1.000
_cell.angle_alpha   90.00
_cell.angle_beta   90.00
_cell.angle_gamma   90.00
#
_symmetry.space_group_name_H-M   'P 1'
#
loop_
_entity.id
_entity.type
_entity.pdbx_description
1 polymer ?
#
loop_
_entity_poly.entity_id
_entity_poly.type
_entity_poly.pdbx_seq_one_letter_code
_entity_poly.pdbx_strand_id
1 'polypeptide(L)'
;MLIEILAAANFVLGAFDAYITKSRIEEYGPQVELNSLLKWMATHLGPSIASVIGVMGPTVGWTLVAASMNWPLLLAFWVGFNVKRVETQLVSLFVLRHWREAQELIENYKKSGGSGATLPPGELTPKEPPKDIWKYSERKNGR
;
A
#
# COMPACT_ATOMS: atom_id res chain seq x y z
N MET A 1 15.58 13.66 24.20
CA MET A 1 14.18 13.21 24.41
C MET A 1 13.30 13.40 23.17
N LEU A 2 13.06 14.62 22.63
CA LEU A 2 12.19 14.82 21.45
C LEU A 2 12.68 14.08 20.20
N ILE A 3 13.98 14.17 19.90
CA ILE A 3 14.59 13.49 18.75
C ILE A 3 14.44 11.98 18.83
N GLU A 4 14.65 11.40 20.00
CA GLU A 4 14.53 9.96 20.23
C GLU A 4 13.09 9.49 20.03
N ILE A 5 12.12 10.28 20.51
CA ILE A 5 10.68 9.99 20.30
C ILE A 5 10.33 10.04 18.81
N LEU A 6 10.75 11.09 18.11
CA LEU A 6 10.47 11.22 16.67
C LEU A 6 11.19 10.16 15.84
N ALA A 7 12.43 9.79 16.21
CA ALA A 7 13.15 8.70 15.56
C ALA A 7 12.45 7.36 15.78
N ALA A 8 12.06 7.05 17.01
CA ALA A 8 11.31 5.84 17.33
C ALA A 8 9.98 5.77 16.57
N ALA A 9 9.23 6.88 16.51
CA ALA A 9 7.99 6.97 15.73
C ALA A 9 8.23 6.68 14.24
N ASN A 10 9.28 7.23 13.65
CA ASN A 10 9.65 6.95 12.25
C ASN A 10 9.95 5.46 12.03
N PHE A 11 10.71 4.82 12.91
CA PHE A 11 11.01 3.39 12.79
C PHE A 11 9.75 2.53 12.88
N VAL A 12 8.86 2.81 13.84
CA VAL A 12 7.60 2.07 13.99
C VAL A 12 6.71 2.22 12.77
N LEU A 13 6.53 3.46 12.28
CA LEU A 13 5.74 3.72 11.07
C LEU A 13 6.36 3.08 9.82
N GLY A 14 7.68 3.16 9.66
CA GLY A 14 8.39 2.53 8.55
C GLY A 14 8.30 1.01 8.57
N ALA A 15 8.40 0.38 9.75
CA ALA A 15 8.22 -1.06 9.92
C ALA A 15 6.78 -1.49 9.56
N PHE A 16 5.80 -0.71 9.99
CA PHE A 16 4.40 -0.96 9.69
C PHE A 16 4.10 -0.80 8.19
N ASP A 17 4.62 0.24 7.54
CA ASP A 17 4.52 0.44 6.08
C ASP A 17 5.18 -0.71 5.30
N ALA A 18 6.36 -1.16 5.72
CA ALA A 18 7.04 -2.30 5.13
C ALA A 18 6.22 -3.60 5.28
N TYR A 19 5.61 -3.81 6.45
CA TYR A 19 4.75 -4.96 6.70
C TYR A 19 3.52 -4.96 5.80
N ILE A 20 2.81 -3.83 5.69
CA ILE A 20 1.64 -3.70 4.81
C ILE A 20 2.04 -3.91 3.35
N THR A 21 3.14 -3.31 2.91
CA THR A 21 3.66 -3.44 1.54
C THR A 21 3.99 -4.91 1.23
N LYS A 22 4.69 -5.59 2.15
CA LYS A 22 4.98 -7.02 2.01
C LYS A 22 3.69 -7.84 1.87
N SER A 23 2.76 -7.69 2.83
CA SER A 23 1.50 -8.44 2.85
C SER A 23 0.68 -8.21 1.57
N ARG A 24 0.63 -6.97 1.08
CA ARG A 24 -0.06 -6.63 -0.15
C ARG A 24 0.57 -7.31 -1.37
N ILE A 25 1.90 -7.32 -1.46
CA ILE A 25 2.60 -7.96 -2.57
C ILE A 25 2.47 -9.49 -2.50
N GLU A 26 2.51 -10.07 -1.30
CA GLU A 26 2.31 -11.52 -1.11
C GLU A 26 0.89 -11.96 -1.48
N GLU A 27 -0.12 -11.16 -1.14
CA GLU A 27 -1.52 -11.50 -1.38
C GLU A 27 -1.98 -11.23 -2.82
N TYR A 28 -1.54 -10.11 -3.43
CA TYR A 28 -2.04 -9.66 -4.74
C TYR A 28 -0.98 -9.66 -5.84
N GLY A 29 0.25 -10.01 -5.54
CA GLY A 29 1.37 -10.03 -6.47
C GLY A 29 2.08 -8.68 -6.67
N PRO A 30 3.30 -8.68 -7.28
CA PRO A 30 4.09 -7.46 -7.47
C PRO A 30 3.43 -6.42 -8.39
N GLN A 31 2.47 -6.83 -9.21
CA GLN A 31 1.77 -5.95 -10.17
C GLN A 31 0.94 -4.85 -9.51
N VAL A 32 0.55 -5.03 -8.23
CA VAL A 32 -0.21 -4.03 -7.49
C VAL A 32 0.66 -2.90 -6.94
N GLU A 33 1.98 -3.03 -7.06
CA GLU A 33 2.92 -2.03 -6.61
C GLU A 33 3.11 -0.94 -7.69
N LEU A 34 2.88 0.31 -7.29
CA LEU A 34 2.96 1.47 -8.19
C LEU A 34 4.40 1.97 -8.36
N ASN A 35 5.26 1.79 -7.35
CA ASN A 35 6.66 2.14 -7.44
C ASN A 35 7.39 1.10 -8.29
N SER A 36 7.88 1.52 -9.46
CA SER A 36 8.53 0.64 -10.44
C SER A 36 9.78 -0.06 -9.88
N LEU A 37 10.56 0.63 -9.04
CA LEU A 37 11.73 0.05 -8.39
C LEU A 37 11.33 -1.03 -7.38
N LEU A 38 10.34 -0.72 -6.54
CA LEU A 38 9.83 -1.66 -5.55
C LEU A 38 9.19 -2.88 -6.21
N LYS A 39 8.43 -2.65 -7.29
CA LYS A 39 7.86 -3.72 -8.13
C LYS A 39 8.95 -4.61 -8.72
N TRP A 40 10.00 -4.02 -9.28
CA TRP A 40 11.14 -4.76 -9.81
C TRP A 40 11.82 -5.59 -8.72
N MET A 41 12.09 -4.99 -7.55
CA MET A 41 12.69 -5.69 -6.40
C MET A 41 11.79 -6.83 -5.92
N ALA A 42 10.48 -6.61 -5.82
CA ALA A 42 9.53 -7.64 -5.40
C ALA A 42 9.48 -8.83 -6.37
N THR A 43 9.61 -8.55 -7.67
CA THR A 43 9.61 -9.58 -8.71
C THR A 43 10.89 -10.42 -8.70
N HIS A 44 12.06 -9.79 -8.47
CA HIS A 44 13.36 -10.45 -8.62
C HIS A 44 13.98 -10.91 -7.29
N LEU A 45 13.72 -10.20 -6.21
CA LEU A 45 14.32 -10.46 -4.89
C LEU A 45 13.30 -10.96 -3.86
N GLY A 46 12.02 -10.92 -4.21
CA GLY A 46 10.90 -11.32 -3.36
C GLY A 46 10.33 -10.18 -2.49
N PRO A 47 9.09 -10.36 -2.02
CA PRO A 47 8.33 -9.32 -1.29
C PRO A 47 9.02 -8.84 -0.01
N SER A 48 9.62 -9.77 0.74
CA SER A 48 10.29 -9.45 2.01
C SER A 48 11.51 -8.56 1.81
N ILE A 49 12.37 -8.87 0.84
CA ILE A 49 13.58 -8.07 0.55
C ILE A 49 13.16 -6.71 -0.01
N ALA A 50 12.20 -6.69 -0.93
CA ALA A 50 11.67 -5.45 -1.51
C ALA A 50 11.13 -4.50 -0.43
N SER A 51 10.32 -5.00 0.51
CA SER A 51 9.75 -4.17 1.57
C SER A 51 10.80 -3.67 2.56
N VAL A 52 11.75 -4.51 2.95
CA VAL A 52 12.82 -4.10 3.88
C VAL A 52 13.75 -3.07 3.23
N ILE A 53 14.27 -3.34 2.04
CA ILE A 53 15.22 -2.45 1.39
C ILE A 53 14.52 -1.21 0.82
N GLY A 54 13.39 -1.40 0.11
CA GLY A 54 12.71 -0.33 -0.61
C GLY A 54 11.86 0.58 0.27
N VAL A 55 11.37 0.10 1.41
CA VAL A 55 10.52 0.87 2.34
C VAL A 55 11.29 1.25 3.61
N MET A 56 11.84 0.27 4.33
CA MET A 56 12.60 0.53 5.56
C MET A 56 13.93 1.22 5.30
N GLY A 57 14.66 0.87 4.24
CA GLY A 57 15.97 1.44 3.95
C GLY A 57 15.96 2.97 3.91
N PRO A 58 15.14 3.63 3.08
CA PRO A 58 15.00 5.08 3.07
C PRO A 58 14.56 5.67 4.43
N THR A 59 13.60 5.03 5.10
CA THR A 59 13.11 5.50 6.40
C THR A 59 14.22 5.50 7.45
N VAL A 60 14.99 4.40 7.55
CA VAL A 60 16.14 4.29 8.45
C VAL A 60 17.23 5.31 8.09
N GLY A 61 17.60 5.38 6.81
CA GLY A 61 18.64 6.28 6.33
C GLY A 61 18.34 7.74 6.66
N TRP A 62 17.16 8.23 6.30
CA TRP A 62 16.77 9.61 6.59
C TRP A 62 16.59 9.90 8.09
N THR A 63 16.06 8.93 8.85
CA THR A 63 15.94 9.08 10.31
C THR A 63 17.30 9.22 10.97
N LEU A 64 18.27 8.41 10.56
CA LEU A 64 19.65 8.49 11.10
C LEU A 64 20.33 9.81 10.71
N VAL A 65 20.21 10.25 9.46
CA VAL A 65 20.75 11.54 9.01
C VAL A 65 20.14 12.69 9.82
N ALA A 66 18.81 12.76 9.93
CA ALA A 66 18.16 13.84 10.64
C ALA A 66 18.47 13.84 12.16
N ALA A 67 18.57 12.64 12.76
CA ALA A 67 18.95 12.51 14.17
C ALA A 67 20.41 12.94 14.40
N SER A 68 21.35 12.53 13.54
CA SER A 68 22.78 12.92 13.65
C SER A 68 23.00 14.41 13.49
N MET A 69 22.19 15.07 12.66
CA MET A 69 22.21 16.52 12.45
C MET A 69 21.45 17.29 13.55
N ASN A 70 20.87 16.60 14.53
CA ASN A 70 20.03 17.19 15.57
C ASN A 70 18.88 18.04 15.00
N TRP A 71 18.17 17.52 13.98
CA TRP A 71 17.18 18.25 13.19
C TRP A 71 15.76 17.76 13.47
N PRO A 72 15.09 18.21 14.58
CA PRO A 72 13.79 17.71 15.00
C PRO A 72 12.68 18.02 13.98
N LEU A 73 12.78 19.16 13.27
CA LEU A 73 11.79 19.52 12.24
C LEU A 73 11.79 18.55 11.06
N LEU A 74 12.99 18.09 10.64
CA LEU A 74 13.10 17.10 9.57
C LEU A 74 12.55 15.73 10.01
N LEU A 75 12.80 15.34 11.27
CA LEU A 75 12.21 14.12 11.83
C LEU A 75 10.68 14.21 11.92
N ALA A 76 10.14 15.34 12.35
CA ALA A 76 8.69 15.56 12.41
C ALA A 76 8.06 15.53 11.00
N PHE A 77 8.71 16.13 10.01
CA PHE A 77 8.30 16.03 8.61
C PHE A 77 8.24 14.57 8.14
N TRP A 78 9.28 13.78 8.45
CA TRP A 78 9.31 12.36 8.08
C TRP A 78 8.25 11.53 8.80
N VAL A 79 7.94 11.82 10.06
CA VAL A 79 6.80 11.20 10.77
C VAL A 79 5.50 11.48 10.01
N GLY A 80 5.22 12.74 9.66
CA GLY A 80 4.03 13.11 8.90
C GLY A 80 3.96 12.42 7.53
N PHE A 81 5.09 12.35 6.83
CA PHE A 81 5.20 11.66 5.55
C PHE A 81 4.93 10.15 5.68
N ASN A 82 5.51 9.48 6.69
CA ASN A 82 5.27 8.06 6.93
C ASN A 82 3.83 7.77 7.36
N VAL A 83 3.21 8.64 8.17
CA VAL A 83 1.76 8.53 8.49
C VAL A 83 0.93 8.56 7.22
N LYS A 84 1.21 9.51 6.31
CA LYS A 84 0.48 9.61 5.03
C LYS A 84 0.70 8.40 4.14
N ARG A 85 1.90 7.84 4.11
CA ARG A 85 2.19 6.60 3.38
C ARG A 85 1.38 5.43 3.93
N VAL A 86 1.40 5.22 5.25
CA VAL A 86 0.63 4.15 5.91
C VAL A 86 -0.86 4.29 5.62
N GLU A 87 -1.42 5.50 5.74
CA GLU A 87 -2.82 5.77 5.39
C GLU A 87 -3.13 5.35 3.94
N THR A 88 -2.28 5.76 2.99
CA THR A 88 -2.45 5.43 1.57
C THR A 88 -2.38 3.92 1.32
N GLN A 89 -1.46 3.22 2.00
CA GLN A 89 -1.33 1.77 1.91
C GLN A 89 -2.54 1.04 2.46
N LEU A 90 -3.08 1.48 3.61
CA LEU A 90 -4.28 0.90 4.21
C LEU A 90 -5.50 1.09 3.31
N VAL A 91 -5.68 2.27 2.74
CA VAL A 91 -6.77 2.53 1.77
C VAL A 91 -6.64 1.62 0.54
N SER A 92 -5.42 1.49 0.00
CA SER A 92 -5.14 0.62 -1.13
C SER A 92 -5.46 -0.84 -0.82
N LEU A 93 -5.05 -1.34 0.35
CA LEU A 93 -5.33 -2.70 0.79
C LEU A 93 -6.84 -2.94 0.95
N PHE A 94 -7.57 -1.98 1.54
CA PHE A 94 -9.01 -2.05 1.68
C PHE A 94 -9.71 -2.15 0.32
N VAL A 95 -9.32 -1.32 -0.65
CA VAL A 95 -9.89 -1.35 -2.00
C VAL A 95 -9.59 -2.67 -2.72
N LEU A 96 -8.36 -3.18 -2.61
CA LEU A 96 -7.97 -4.47 -3.20
C LEU A 96 -8.77 -5.63 -2.60
N ARG A 97 -9.00 -5.62 -1.29
CA ARG A 97 -9.77 -6.65 -0.60
C ARG A 97 -11.23 -6.69 -1.07
N HIS A 98 -11.88 -5.54 -1.15
CA HIS A 98 -13.26 -5.43 -1.65
C HIS A 98 -13.38 -5.81 -3.13
N TRP A 99 -12.37 -5.46 -3.93
CA TRP A 99 -12.33 -5.88 -5.34
C TRP A 99 -12.25 -7.40 -5.46
N ARG A 100 -11.44 -8.07 -4.65
CA ARG A 100 -11.32 -9.54 -4.63
C ARG A 100 -12.63 -10.20 -4.19
N GLU A 101 -13.26 -9.71 -3.13
CA GLU A 101 -14.56 -10.20 -2.67
C GLU A 101 -15.62 -10.08 -3.78
N ALA A 102 -15.65 -8.97 -4.51
CA ALA A 102 -16.54 -8.77 -5.63
C ALA A 102 -16.28 -9.78 -6.78
N GLN A 103 -15.01 -10.08 -7.07
CA GLN A 103 -14.65 -11.10 -8.06
C GLN A 103 -15.12 -12.52 -7.65
N GLU A 104 -14.90 -12.89 -6.39
CA GLU A 104 -15.36 -14.18 -5.86
C GLU A 104 -16.89 -14.32 -5.92
N LEU A 105 -17.63 -13.26 -5.62
CA LEU A 105 -19.10 -13.24 -5.77
C LEU A 105 -19.54 -13.43 -7.22
N ILE A 106 -18.89 -12.75 -8.16
CA ILE A 106 -19.19 -12.88 -9.60
C ILE A 106 -18.89 -14.29 -10.10
N GLU A 107 -17.77 -14.89 -9.68
CA GLU A 107 -17.43 -16.26 -10.05
C GLU A 107 -18.41 -17.27 -9.48
N ASN A 108 -18.80 -17.13 -8.22
CA ASN A 108 -19.76 -18.00 -7.57
C ASN A 108 -21.14 -17.89 -8.23
N TYR A 109 -21.57 -16.68 -8.61
CA TYR A 109 -22.79 -16.45 -9.36
C TYR A 109 -22.76 -17.17 -10.73
N LYS A 110 -21.65 -17.07 -11.46
CA LYS A 110 -21.45 -17.77 -12.73
C LYS A 110 -21.51 -19.29 -12.58
N LYS A 111 -20.90 -19.84 -11.51
CA LYS A 111 -20.90 -21.28 -11.22
C LYS A 111 -22.27 -21.80 -10.81
N SER A 112 -23.08 -20.98 -10.15
CA SER A 112 -24.45 -21.37 -9.73
C SER A 112 -25.50 -21.34 -10.86
N GLY A 113 -25.08 -21.11 -12.10
CA GLY A 113 -25.95 -21.14 -13.28
C GLY A 113 -26.77 -19.88 -13.52
N GLY A 114 -26.49 -18.80 -12.80
CA GLY A 114 -27.02 -17.47 -13.13
C GLY A 114 -28.55 -17.33 -13.15
N SER A 115 -29.28 -18.22 -12.48
CA SER A 115 -30.74 -18.20 -12.50
C SER A 115 -31.31 -17.27 -11.43
N GLY A 116 -31.66 -16.05 -11.79
CA GLY A 116 -32.48 -15.20 -10.93
C GLY A 116 -32.32 -13.69 -10.95
N ALA A 117 -31.27 -13.14 -11.48
CA ALA A 117 -31.17 -11.67 -11.63
C ALA A 117 -30.49 -11.34 -12.95
N THR A 118 -31.16 -10.57 -13.79
CA THR A 118 -30.63 -10.02 -15.03
C THR A 118 -29.57 -8.96 -14.70
N LEU A 119 -28.35 -9.41 -14.45
CA LEU A 119 -27.21 -8.52 -14.55
C LEU A 119 -26.96 -8.26 -16.04
N PRO A 120 -26.73 -7.00 -16.46
CA PRO A 120 -26.51 -6.69 -17.86
C PRO A 120 -25.33 -7.51 -18.40
N PRO A 121 -25.49 -8.19 -19.53
CA PRO A 121 -24.43 -8.99 -20.11
C PRO A 121 -23.32 -8.04 -20.62
N GLY A 122 -22.12 -8.21 -20.12
CA GLY A 122 -20.92 -7.72 -20.80
C GLY A 122 -19.92 -6.89 -20.05
N GLU A 123 -20.23 -6.25 -18.91
CA GLU A 123 -19.31 -5.27 -18.33
C GLU A 123 -18.84 -5.52 -16.87
N LEU A 124 -19.16 -6.65 -16.27
CA LEU A 124 -18.92 -6.90 -14.83
C LEU A 124 -17.67 -7.72 -14.51
N THR A 125 -16.75 -7.84 -15.44
CA THR A 125 -15.43 -8.40 -15.11
C THR A 125 -14.38 -7.31 -15.23
N PRO A 126 -14.02 -6.63 -14.15
CA PRO A 126 -12.77 -5.88 -14.16
C PRO A 126 -11.64 -6.90 -14.37
N LYS A 127 -11.14 -7.00 -15.60
CA LYS A 127 -10.06 -7.93 -15.96
C LYS A 127 -8.76 -7.64 -15.20
N GLU A 128 -8.65 -6.45 -14.64
CA GLU A 128 -7.51 -5.98 -13.86
C GLU A 128 -8.01 -5.14 -12.68
N PRO A 129 -7.29 -5.14 -11.54
CA PRO A 129 -7.57 -4.20 -10.46
C PRO A 129 -7.50 -2.76 -10.99
N PRO A 130 -8.33 -1.84 -10.49
CA PRO A 130 -8.36 -0.47 -10.98
C PRO A 130 -6.95 0.13 -10.95
N LYS A 131 -6.44 0.54 -12.13
CA LYS A 131 -5.08 1.14 -12.26
C LYS A 131 -4.95 2.46 -11.49
N ASP A 132 -6.07 3.04 -11.09
CA ASP A 132 -6.16 4.37 -10.48
C ASP A 132 -6.71 4.33 -9.04
N ILE A 133 -6.41 3.28 -8.28
CA ILE A 133 -6.87 3.12 -6.88
C ILE A 133 -6.53 4.35 -6.02
N TRP A 134 -5.40 5.01 -6.30
CA TRP A 134 -4.95 6.22 -5.62
C TRP A 134 -5.78 7.47 -5.94
N LYS A 135 -6.45 7.56 -7.11
CA LYS A 135 -7.33 8.69 -7.46
C LYS A 135 -8.61 8.75 -6.63
N TYR A 136 -8.99 7.64 -5.98
CA TYR A 136 -10.15 7.65 -5.09
C TYR A 136 -9.91 8.41 -3.79
N SER A 137 -8.65 8.53 -3.33
CA SER A 137 -8.31 9.28 -2.11
C SER A 137 -8.36 10.79 -2.34
N GLU A 138 -8.09 11.28 -3.56
CA GLU A 138 -8.09 12.71 -3.88
C GLU A 138 -9.49 13.30 -4.02
N ARG A 139 -10.49 12.53 -4.45
CA ARG A 139 -11.86 13.04 -4.62
C ARG A 139 -12.62 13.33 -3.33
N LYS A 140 -12.21 12.78 -2.18
CA LYS A 140 -12.84 13.05 -0.88
C LYS A 140 -12.38 14.35 -0.23
N ASN A 141 -11.26 14.92 -0.65
CA ASN A 141 -10.69 16.14 -0.08
C ASN A 141 -11.04 17.42 -0.85
N GLY A 142 -11.91 17.34 -1.83
CA GLY A 142 -12.30 18.45 -2.70
C GLY A 142 -13.73 18.98 -2.46
N ARG A 143 -14.19 18.99 -1.20
CA ARG A 143 -15.42 19.70 -0.77
C ARG A 143 -15.19 20.39 0.55
#